data_9872ae43201201c3e45d59851be4979a
#
_entry.id   9872ae43201201c3e45d59851be4979a
#
_cell.length_a   1.000
_cell.length_b   1.000
_cell.length_c   1.000
_cell.angle_alpha   90.00
_cell.angle_beta   90.00
_cell.angle_gamma   90.00
#
_symmetry.space_group_name_H-M   'P 1'
#
loop_
_entity.id
_entity.type
_entity.pdbx_description
1 polymer ?
#
loop_
_entity_poly.entity_id
_entity_poly.type
_entity_poly.pdbx_seq_one_letter_code
_entity_poly.pdbx_strand_id
1 'polypeptide(L)'
;MDERGTLPLPLFAGFALGCVGGPLALAALYLPDAVGNRAIPAMGLTVAAGAALFAFPLLIWWRYSAEITSSGGLSAFVERAAGRRAALVHGAIWTFSYFLYLPFTVTYLVYDQLPESFPGIRPHQTALQVGLPVAIAAAVLLAERLVFVLVAIVAVVQAGLTLVLAGVVAHHAGVHPAAFHVHAHPPSVLRGAGNVALLFICASLPLYLGAEVAGGGRTVRRTIVAAVAVTAVLIFLVAVPMAALGGSQLAFLEAPAYTLVKAYEGDGLATAIALGAAASVGVVIVAEFIALTRLARAMLGVPVRLAGRVIAVLFVATSIASLVDPEKAYSYALTPSLVALYVSQAIVFLVYPMFRGRPTRLEWVAVVAATGLAAFGLEVVISQQPYT
;
A
#
# COMPACT_ATOMS: atom_id res chain seq x y z
N MET A 1 9.02 11.51 -27.53
CA MET A 1 7.95 10.58 -27.93
C MET A 1 6.79 10.77 -26.96
N ASP A 2 5.62 10.97 -27.50
CA ASP A 2 4.40 11.16 -26.70
C ASP A 2 3.97 9.77 -26.20
N GLU A 3 4.20 9.47 -24.91
CA GLU A 3 3.96 8.15 -24.30
C GLU A 3 2.48 7.94 -23.93
N ARG A 4 1.57 8.81 -24.45
CA ARG A 4 0.17 8.76 -24.11
C ARG A 4 -0.48 7.46 -24.60
N GLY A 5 -1.08 6.72 -23.67
CA GLY A 5 -1.88 5.54 -23.99
C GLY A 5 -1.09 4.29 -24.40
N THR A 6 0.17 4.18 -23.99
CA THR A 6 1.04 3.04 -24.35
C THR A 6 0.93 1.82 -23.43
N LEU A 7 0.47 2.02 -22.18
CA LEU A 7 0.36 0.93 -21.19
C LEU A 7 -0.98 0.18 -21.37
N PRO A 8 -0.95 -1.13 -21.76
CA PRO A 8 -2.15 -1.93 -21.95
C PRO A 8 -2.93 -2.14 -20.65
N LEU A 9 -4.25 -2.24 -20.74
CA LEU A 9 -5.14 -2.45 -19.59
C LEU A 9 -4.74 -3.65 -18.70
N PRO A 10 -4.39 -4.85 -19.19
CA PRO A 10 -4.03 -5.96 -18.33
C PRO A 10 -2.79 -5.67 -17.46
N LEU A 11 -1.77 -5.01 -18.01
CA LEU A 11 -0.56 -4.64 -17.28
C LEU A 11 -0.86 -3.56 -16.24
N PHE A 12 -1.68 -2.57 -16.61
CA PHE A 12 -2.11 -1.54 -15.66
C PHE A 12 -3.00 -2.11 -14.54
N ALA A 13 -3.88 -3.07 -14.85
CA ALA A 13 -4.72 -3.72 -13.86
C ALA A 13 -3.88 -4.55 -12.86
N GLY A 14 -2.92 -5.32 -13.35
CA GLY A 14 -1.97 -6.04 -12.50
C GLY A 14 -1.14 -5.09 -11.63
N PHE A 15 -0.62 -4.01 -12.20
CA PHE A 15 0.08 -2.96 -11.47
C PHE A 15 -0.82 -2.34 -10.39
N ALA A 16 -2.05 -1.95 -10.73
CA ALA A 16 -2.98 -1.36 -9.77
C ALA A 16 -3.31 -2.32 -8.62
N LEU A 17 -3.53 -3.61 -8.90
CA LEU A 17 -3.79 -4.62 -7.88
C LEU A 17 -2.58 -4.80 -6.95
N GLY A 18 -1.36 -4.83 -7.50
CA GLY A 18 -0.13 -4.90 -6.72
C GLY A 18 0.11 -3.66 -5.85
N CYS A 19 -0.25 -2.47 -6.35
CA CYS A 19 -0.06 -1.20 -5.64
C CYS A 19 -0.96 -1.02 -4.42
N VAL A 20 -2.10 -1.69 -4.32
CA VAL A 20 -3.01 -1.58 -3.16
C VAL A 20 -2.38 -2.14 -1.87
N GLY A 21 -1.08 -2.41 -1.86
CA GLY A 21 -0.33 -3.03 -0.76
C GLY A 21 -0.11 -4.52 -0.97
N GLY A 22 -0.62 -5.06 -2.08
CA GLY A 22 -0.60 -6.49 -2.40
C GLY A 22 -1.52 -7.31 -1.51
N PRO A 23 -2.59 -7.92 -2.03
CA PRO A 23 -3.59 -8.58 -1.19
C PRO A 23 -3.00 -9.65 -0.27
N LEU A 24 -1.95 -10.35 -0.70
CA LEU A 24 -1.31 -11.37 0.13
C LEU A 24 -0.49 -10.76 1.28
N ALA A 25 0.30 -9.71 1.03
CA ALA A 25 1.04 -9.04 2.11
C ALA A 25 0.09 -8.43 3.13
N LEU A 26 -0.99 -7.77 2.66
CA LEU A 26 -2.01 -7.23 3.56
C LEU A 26 -2.63 -8.31 4.43
N ALA A 27 -3.05 -9.43 3.85
CA ALA A 27 -3.71 -10.52 4.57
C ALA A 27 -2.75 -11.29 5.49
N ALA A 28 -1.51 -11.52 5.03
CA ALA A 28 -0.57 -12.41 5.69
C ALA A 28 0.26 -11.74 6.78
N LEU A 29 0.56 -10.44 6.65
CA LEU A 29 1.49 -9.72 7.52
C LEU A 29 0.78 -8.64 8.36
N TYR A 30 -0.04 -7.81 7.73
CA TYR A 30 -0.50 -6.56 8.36
C TYR A 30 -1.90 -6.62 8.95
N LEU A 31 -2.76 -7.55 8.47
CA LEU A 31 -4.18 -7.54 8.83
C LEU A 31 -4.44 -7.79 10.32
N PRO A 32 -3.83 -8.78 11.01
CA PRO A 32 -4.06 -9.00 12.43
C PRO A 32 -3.66 -7.81 13.29
N ASP A 33 -2.52 -7.19 12.98
CA ASP A 33 -2.02 -6.02 13.69
C ASP A 33 -2.91 -4.79 13.46
N ALA A 34 -3.29 -4.52 12.20
CA ALA A 34 -4.18 -3.42 11.85
C ALA A 34 -5.55 -3.52 12.54
N VAL A 35 -6.11 -4.71 12.62
CA VAL A 35 -7.38 -4.95 13.32
C VAL A 35 -7.21 -4.77 14.83
N GLY A 36 -6.08 -5.22 15.38
CA GLY A 36 -5.76 -5.16 16.81
C GLY A 36 -6.49 -6.23 17.64
N ASN A 37 -5.82 -6.71 18.68
CA ASN A 37 -6.21 -7.89 19.47
C ASN A 37 -7.66 -7.93 19.94
N ARG A 38 -8.19 -6.79 20.40
CA ARG A 38 -9.55 -6.70 20.94
C ARG A 38 -10.63 -6.76 19.86
N ALA A 39 -10.29 -6.47 18.61
CA ALA A 39 -11.22 -6.48 17.48
C ALA A 39 -11.09 -7.77 16.62
N ILE A 40 -10.09 -8.60 16.85
CA ILE A 40 -9.90 -9.86 16.09
C ILE A 40 -11.17 -10.75 16.08
N PRO A 41 -11.91 -10.94 17.20
CA PRO A 41 -13.15 -11.74 17.13
C PRO A 41 -14.21 -11.17 16.18
N ALA A 42 -14.17 -9.87 15.88
CA ALA A 42 -15.05 -9.18 14.93
C ALA A 42 -14.31 -8.81 13.62
N MET A 43 -13.27 -9.57 13.25
CA MET A 43 -12.34 -9.20 12.17
C MET A 43 -13.04 -9.03 10.81
N GLY A 44 -14.02 -9.88 10.49
CA GLY A 44 -14.81 -9.74 9.26
C GLY A 44 -15.56 -8.42 9.19
N LEU A 45 -16.24 -8.03 10.27
CA LEU A 45 -16.93 -6.74 10.37
C LEU A 45 -15.95 -5.57 10.28
N THR A 46 -14.81 -5.68 10.99
CA THR A 46 -13.76 -4.64 11.02
C THR A 46 -13.20 -4.37 9.63
N VAL A 47 -12.91 -5.44 8.87
CA VAL A 47 -12.41 -5.33 7.49
C VAL A 47 -13.47 -4.76 6.56
N ALA A 48 -14.71 -5.20 6.65
CA ALA A 48 -15.81 -4.66 5.85
C ALA A 48 -16.03 -3.17 6.12
N ALA A 49 -16.00 -2.76 7.40
CA ALA A 49 -16.11 -1.35 7.79
C ALA A 49 -14.92 -0.51 7.30
N GLY A 50 -13.69 -1.06 7.39
CA GLY A 50 -12.48 -0.39 6.88
C GLY A 50 -12.53 -0.17 5.36
N ALA A 51 -12.94 -1.19 4.60
CA ALA A 51 -13.13 -1.07 3.16
C ALA A 51 -14.22 -0.03 2.81
N ALA A 52 -15.32 0.01 3.56
CA ALA A 52 -16.38 1.00 3.40
C ALA A 52 -15.89 2.43 3.72
N LEU A 53 -15.07 2.62 4.77
CA LEU A 53 -14.44 3.90 5.08
C LEU A 53 -13.51 4.37 3.95
N PHE A 54 -12.74 3.46 3.36
CA PHE A 54 -11.84 3.81 2.25
C PHE A 54 -12.57 4.17 0.95
N ALA A 55 -13.86 3.83 0.82
CA ALA A 55 -14.65 4.25 -0.32
C ALA A 55 -14.77 5.78 -0.45
N PHE A 56 -14.61 6.55 0.64
CA PHE A 56 -14.67 8.02 0.61
C PHE A 56 -13.43 8.65 -0.06
N PRO A 57 -12.17 8.32 0.31
CA PRO A 57 -11.00 8.69 -0.47
C PRO A 57 -11.11 8.30 -1.95
N LEU A 58 -11.55 7.07 -2.19
CA LEU A 58 -11.69 6.50 -3.52
C LEU A 58 -12.71 7.27 -4.38
N LEU A 59 -13.82 7.74 -3.79
CA LEU A 59 -14.81 8.58 -4.46
C LEU A 59 -14.19 9.92 -4.91
N ILE A 60 -13.38 10.55 -4.08
CA ILE A 60 -12.70 11.80 -4.41
C ILE A 60 -11.72 11.57 -5.58
N TRP A 61 -10.88 10.53 -5.50
CA TRP A 61 -9.96 10.20 -6.59
C TRP A 61 -10.69 9.83 -7.89
N TRP A 62 -11.82 9.12 -7.80
CA TRP A 62 -12.69 8.82 -8.93
C TRP A 62 -13.19 10.09 -9.64
N ARG A 63 -13.61 11.10 -8.86
CA ARG A 63 -14.09 12.38 -9.40
C ARG A 63 -12.96 13.16 -10.08
N TYR A 64 -11.82 13.29 -9.43
CA TYR A 64 -10.65 13.92 -10.02
C TYR A 64 -10.20 13.23 -11.32
N SER A 65 -10.06 11.91 -11.30
CA SER A 65 -9.61 11.13 -12.45
C SER A 65 -10.60 11.12 -13.62
N ALA A 66 -11.84 11.60 -13.41
CA ALA A 66 -12.80 11.78 -14.50
C ALA A 66 -12.39 12.91 -15.45
N GLU A 67 -11.71 13.93 -14.93
CA GLU A 67 -11.35 15.14 -15.66
C GLU A 67 -9.83 15.29 -15.84
N ILE A 68 -9.03 14.67 -14.96
CA ILE A 68 -7.59 14.84 -14.93
C ILE A 68 -6.90 13.51 -15.17
N THR A 69 -6.11 13.46 -16.24
CA THR A 69 -5.27 12.32 -16.60
C THR A 69 -3.84 12.82 -16.73
N SER A 70 -3.01 12.54 -15.75
CA SER A 70 -1.66 13.10 -15.66
C SER A 70 -0.70 12.11 -14.99
N SER A 71 0.58 12.20 -15.34
CA SER A 71 1.67 11.53 -14.61
C SER A 71 2.04 12.23 -13.29
N GLY A 72 1.42 13.37 -12.99
CA GLY A 72 1.57 14.07 -11.71
C GLY A 72 0.72 13.47 -10.58
N GLY A 73 -0.13 12.47 -10.87
CA GLY A 73 -0.97 11.80 -9.87
C GLY A 73 -1.76 12.78 -9.00
N LEU A 74 -1.68 12.60 -7.68
CA LEU A 74 -2.37 13.45 -6.69
C LEU A 74 -1.94 14.93 -6.77
N SER A 75 -0.69 15.22 -7.13
CA SER A 75 -0.22 16.61 -7.27
C SER A 75 -0.89 17.33 -8.43
N ALA A 76 -1.24 16.62 -9.50
CA ALA A 76 -2.03 17.20 -10.60
C ALA A 76 -3.47 17.54 -10.17
N PHE A 77 -4.03 16.78 -9.23
CA PHE A 77 -5.34 17.08 -8.63
C PHE A 77 -5.27 18.39 -7.83
N VAL A 78 -4.24 18.55 -7.00
CA VAL A 78 -3.98 19.79 -6.24
C VAL A 78 -3.71 20.96 -7.18
N GLU A 79 -2.95 20.76 -8.26
CA GLU A 79 -2.70 21.80 -9.26
C GLU A 79 -3.99 22.33 -9.89
N ARG A 80 -4.88 21.44 -10.27
CA ARG A 80 -6.16 21.79 -10.88
C ARG A 80 -7.11 22.49 -9.90
N ALA A 81 -7.03 22.14 -8.60
CA ALA A 81 -7.90 22.70 -7.55
C ALA A 81 -7.36 24.02 -6.99
N ALA A 82 -6.07 24.10 -6.68
CA ALA A 82 -5.47 25.18 -5.88
C ALA A 82 -4.25 25.84 -6.56
N GLY A 83 -3.93 25.44 -7.80
CA GLY A 83 -2.88 26.04 -8.60
C GLY A 83 -1.47 25.46 -8.39
N ARG A 84 -0.53 25.91 -9.24
CA ARG A 84 0.82 25.34 -9.37
C ARG A 84 1.64 25.40 -8.08
N ARG A 85 1.53 26.47 -7.30
CA ARG A 85 2.30 26.63 -6.04
C ARG A 85 1.86 25.57 -5.00
N ALA A 86 0.57 25.37 -4.83
CA ALA A 86 0.03 24.36 -3.93
C ALA A 86 0.44 22.94 -4.39
N ALA A 87 0.43 22.68 -5.69
CA ALA A 87 0.88 21.40 -6.26
C ALA A 87 2.36 21.15 -5.99
N LEU A 88 3.23 22.17 -6.08
CA LEU A 88 4.66 22.01 -5.78
C LEU A 88 4.90 21.65 -4.31
N VAL A 89 4.21 22.30 -3.40
CA VAL A 89 4.28 21.99 -1.95
C VAL A 89 3.78 20.57 -1.70
N HIS A 90 2.61 20.22 -2.23
CA HIS A 90 2.06 18.86 -2.13
C HIS A 90 3.02 17.81 -2.70
N GLY A 91 3.55 18.06 -3.91
CA GLY A 91 4.48 17.15 -4.57
C GLY A 91 5.79 16.97 -3.80
N ALA A 92 6.30 18.02 -3.15
CA ALA A 92 7.47 17.93 -2.28
C ALA A 92 7.20 17.07 -1.04
N ILE A 93 6.06 17.30 -0.36
CA ILE A 93 5.63 16.50 0.81
C ILE A 93 5.45 15.03 0.41
N TRP A 94 4.78 14.77 -0.70
CA TRP A 94 4.54 13.41 -1.20
C TRP A 94 5.85 12.72 -1.60
N THR A 95 6.76 13.45 -2.29
CA THR A 95 8.09 12.92 -2.65
C THR A 95 8.89 12.58 -1.42
N PHE A 96 8.90 13.45 -0.40
CA PHE A 96 9.58 13.20 0.87
C PHE A 96 9.04 11.93 1.54
N SER A 97 7.71 11.78 1.61
CA SER A 97 7.07 10.58 2.16
C SER A 97 7.55 9.31 1.47
N TYR A 98 7.29 9.18 0.18
CA TYR A 98 7.56 7.95 -0.55
C TYR A 98 9.05 7.69 -0.78
N PHE A 99 9.87 8.74 -0.79
CA PHE A 99 11.31 8.57 -0.86
C PHE A 99 11.87 7.94 0.44
N LEU A 100 11.37 8.33 1.61
CA LEU A 100 11.74 7.69 2.87
C LEU A 100 11.15 6.27 2.99
N TYR A 101 9.99 6.05 2.39
CA TYR A 101 9.33 4.75 2.43
C TYR A 101 10.09 3.66 1.65
N LEU A 102 10.80 4.03 0.57
CA LEU A 102 11.61 3.09 -0.21
C LEU A 102 12.66 2.34 0.64
N PRO A 103 13.65 3.01 1.28
CA PRO A 103 14.64 2.31 2.11
C PRO A 103 14.01 1.65 3.33
N PHE A 104 12.97 2.25 3.93
CA PHE A 104 12.20 1.66 4.99
C PHE A 104 11.64 0.28 4.58
N THR A 105 10.95 0.21 3.45
CA THR A 105 10.31 -1.04 3.00
C THR A 105 11.34 -2.13 2.68
N VAL A 106 12.51 -1.76 2.14
CA VAL A 106 13.62 -2.70 1.94
C VAL A 106 14.16 -3.21 3.28
N THR A 107 14.37 -2.31 4.25
CA THR A 107 14.86 -2.69 5.59
C THR A 107 13.87 -3.61 6.27
N TYR A 108 12.58 -3.30 6.24
CA TYR A 108 11.52 -4.18 6.74
C TYR A 108 11.55 -5.56 6.10
N LEU A 109 11.64 -5.62 4.77
CA LEU A 109 11.69 -6.88 4.04
C LEU A 109 12.89 -7.74 4.43
N VAL A 110 14.08 -7.11 4.55
CA VAL A 110 15.37 -7.80 4.75
C VAL A 110 15.62 -8.16 6.21
N TYR A 111 15.25 -7.31 7.17
CA TYR A 111 15.59 -7.49 8.58
C TYR A 111 14.44 -8.05 9.42
N ASP A 112 13.19 -7.86 9.02
CA ASP A 112 12.03 -8.38 9.75
C ASP A 112 11.37 -9.54 8.99
N GLN A 113 10.75 -9.29 7.85
CA GLN A 113 9.87 -10.25 7.20
C GLN A 113 10.57 -11.53 6.72
N LEU A 114 11.70 -11.40 6.00
CA LEU A 114 12.39 -12.56 5.44
C LEU A 114 13.05 -13.43 6.51
N PRO A 115 13.75 -12.89 7.53
CA PRO A 115 14.38 -13.70 8.58
C PRO A 115 13.42 -14.49 9.45
N GLU A 116 12.20 -14.01 9.64
CA GLU A 116 11.15 -14.71 10.40
C GLU A 116 10.69 -15.98 9.68
N SER A 117 10.49 -15.87 8.37
CA SER A 117 10.09 -17.01 7.54
C SER A 117 11.28 -17.88 7.13
N PHE A 118 12.46 -17.29 6.97
CA PHE A 118 13.67 -17.93 6.46
C PHE A 118 14.90 -17.54 7.30
N PRO A 119 15.11 -18.16 8.48
CA PRO A 119 16.24 -17.80 9.36
C PRO A 119 17.62 -17.90 8.71
N GLY A 120 17.78 -18.78 7.71
CA GLY A 120 19.00 -18.94 6.94
C GLY A 120 19.43 -17.73 6.09
N ILE A 121 18.54 -16.71 5.95
CA ILE A 121 18.85 -15.50 5.19
C ILE A 121 19.66 -14.48 6.00
N ARG A 122 19.70 -14.60 7.34
CA ARG A 122 20.36 -13.66 8.26
C ARG A 122 21.81 -13.32 7.87
N PRO A 123 22.67 -14.29 7.48
CA PRO A 123 24.04 -13.98 7.05
C PRO A 123 24.12 -13.14 5.77
N HIS A 124 23.04 -13.07 4.99
CA HIS A 124 22.97 -12.40 3.69
C HIS A 124 22.24 -11.04 3.72
N GLN A 125 21.77 -10.60 4.90
CA GLN A 125 20.96 -9.36 5.04
C GLN A 125 21.66 -8.13 4.48
N THR A 126 22.96 -7.95 4.76
CA THR A 126 23.74 -6.83 4.22
C THR A 126 23.79 -6.83 2.69
N ALA A 127 23.99 -8.01 2.08
CA ALA A 127 24.01 -8.13 0.63
C ALA A 127 22.63 -7.85 0.02
N LEU A 128 21.56 -8.30 0.66
CA LEU A 128 20.18 -8.04 0.23
C LEU A 128 19.79 -6.59 0.39
N GLN A 129 20.18 -5.93 1.50
CA GLN A 129 19.88 -4.52 1.77
C GLN A 129 20.45 -3.60 0.69
N VAL A 130 21.56 -3.95 0.07
CA VAL A 130 22.16 -3.22 -1.05
C VAL A 130 21.70 -3.79 -2.40
N GLY A 131 21.63 -5.10 -2.52
CA GLY A 131 21.35 -5.80 -3.78
C GLY A 131 19.92 -5.57 -4.29
N LEU A 132 18.93 -5.57 -3.39
CA LEU A 132 17.52 -5.34 -3.78
C LEU A 132 17.28 -3.95 -4.38
N PRO A 133 17.71 -2.84 -3.77
CA PRO A 133 17.59 -1.52 -4.38
C PRO A 133 18.28 -1.40 -5.74
N VAL A 134 19.48 -1.98 -5.86
CA VAL A 134 20.21 -2.00 -7.14
C VAL A 134 19.44 -2.79 -8.19
N ALA A 135 18.96 -3.98 -7.85
CA ALA A 135 18.21 -4.84 -8.77
C ALA A 135 16.89 -4.18 -9.21
N ILE A 136 16.13 -3.59 -8.27
CA ILE A 136 14.87 -2.88 -8.57
C ILE A 136 15.13 -1.68 -9.47
N ALA A 137 16.10 -0.84 -9.11
CA ALA A 137 16.44 0.35 -9.91
C ALA A 137 16.91 -0.05 -11.32
N ALA A 138 17.79 -1.05 -11.43
CA ALA A 138 18.27 -1.54 -12.72
C ALA A 138 17.11 -2.12 -13.55
N ALA A 139 16.24 -2.93 -12.97
CA ALA A 139 15.10 -3.52 -13.66
C ALA A 139 14.17 -2.43 -14.22
N VAL A 140 13.79 -1.42 -13.41
CA VAL A 140 12.92 -0.34 -13.86
C VAL A 140 13.59 0.54 -14.92
N LEU A 141 14.88 0.88 -14.75
CA LEU A 141 15.57 1.76 -15.70
C LEU A 141 15.90 1.11 -17.05
N LEU A 142 16.17 -0.21 -17.06
CA LEU A 142 16.62 -0.93 -18.23
C LEU A 142 15.50 -1.71 -18.93
N ALA A 143 14.51 -2.19 -18.19
CA ALA A 143 13.50 -3.13 -18.68
C ALA A 143 12.09 -2.85 -18.12
N GLU A 144 11.67 -1.60 -18.06
CA GLU A 144 10.40 -1.18 -17.43
C GLU A 144 9.18 -1.98 -17.93
N ARG A 145 9.10 -2.29 -19.22
CA ARG A 145 8.00 -3.10 -19.77
C ARG A 145 7.97 -4.52 -19.17
N LEU A 146 9.15 -5.14 -19.00
CA LEU A 146 9.25 -6.44 -18.35
C LEU A 146 8.84 -6.35 -16.88
N VAL A 147 9.20 -5.26 -16.20
CA VAL A 147 8.77 -5.00 -14.82
C VAL A 147 7.24 -4.97 -14.71
N PHE A 148 6.53 -4.27 -15.60
CA PHE A 148 5.06 -4.29 -15.60
C PHE A 148 4.48 -5.70 -15.82
N VAL A 149 5.10 -6.51 -16.68
CA VAL A 149 4.68 -7.91 -16.89
C VAL A 149 4.90 -8.74 -15.62
N LEU A 150 6.07 -8.63 -14.99
CA LEU A 150 6.37 -9.34 -13.76
C LEU A 150 5.45 -8.92 -12.61
N VAL A 151 5.19 -7.62 -12.45
CA VAL A 151 4.23 -7.10 -11.47
C VAL A 151 2.84 -7.66 -11.72
N ALA A 152 2.38 -7.74 -12.97
CA ALA A 152 1.08 -8.32 -13.29
C ALA A 152 1.01 -9.82 -12.97
N ILE A 153 2.07 -10.58 -13.24
CA ILE A 153 2.17 -12.00 -12.86
C ILE A 153 2.12 -12.15 -11.34
N VAL A 154 2.95 -11.39 -10.62
CA VAL A 154 2.96 -11.41 -9.14
C VAL A 154 1.59 -11.04 -8.58
N ALA A 155 0.88 -10.06 -9.16
CA ALA A 155 -0.45 -9.67 -8.74
C ALA A 155 -1.47 -10.82 -8.85
N VAL A 156 -1.41 -11.62 -9.91
CA VAL A 156 -2.28 -12.80 -10.09
C VAL A 156 -1.90 -13.91 -9.11
N VAL A 157 -0.61 -14.20 -8.97
CA VAL A 157 -0.10 -15.23 -8.06
C VAL A 157 -0.48 -14.91 -6.61
N GLN A 158 -0.27 -13.69 -6.15
CA GLN A 158 -0.62 -13.30 -4.78
C GLN A 158 -2.12 -13.32 -4.52
N ALA A 159 -2.95 -12.97 -5.52
CA ALA A 159 -4.41 -13.12 -5.38
C ALA A 159 -4.80 -14.60 -5.22
N GLY A 160 -4.20 -15.49 -6.00
CA GLY A 160 -4.38 -16.93 -5.87
C GLY A 160 -3.93 -17.47 -4.51
N LEU A 161 -2.73 -17.08 -4.05
CA LEU A 161 -2.21 -17.48 -2.73
C LEU A 161 -3.05 -16.91 -1.58
N THR A 162 -3.64 -15.74 -1.73
CA THR A 162 -4.58 -15.19 -0.73
C THR A 162 -5.84 -16.03 -0.63
N LEU A 163 -6.39 -16.51 -1.76
CA LEU A 163 -7.51 -17.45 -1.76
C LEU A 163 -7.15 -18.79 -1.12
N VAL A 164 -5.95 -19.30 -1.42
CA VAL A 164 -5.45 -20.53 -0.77
C VAL A 164 -5.33 -20.34 0.73
N LEU A 165 -4.75 -19.22 1.19
CA LEU A 165 -4.66 -18.87 2.61
C LEU A 165 -6.03 -18.82 3.26
N ALA A 166 -7.01 -18.15 2.63
CA ALA A 166 -8.38 -18.09 3.12
C ALA A 166 -9.00 -19.50 3.24
N GLY A 167 -8.79 -20.34 2.24
CA GLY A 167 -9.27 -21.73 2.22
C GLY A 167 -8.65 -22.59 3.31
N VAL A 168 -7.33 -22.51 3.51
CA VAL A 168 -6.62 -23.24 4.56
C VAL A 168 -7.12 -22.84 5.95
N VAL A 169 -7.17 -21.54 6.23
CA VAL A 169 -7.65 -21.06 7.53
C VAL A 169 -9.12 -21.41 7.75
N ALA A 170 -9.97 -21.30 6.73
CA ALA A 170 -11.37 -21.68 6.83
C ALA A 170 -11.57 -23.18 7.06
N HIS A 171 -10.73 -24.04 6.46
CA HIS A 171 -10.79 -25.49 6.63
C HIS A 171 -10.43 -25.91 8.06
N HIS A 172 -9.41 -25.30 8.66
CA HIS A 172 -8.90 -25.69 9.99
C HIS A 172 -9.56 -24.94 11.14
N ALA A 173 -9.82 -23.66 10.99
CA ALA A 173 -10.41 -22.82 12.06
C ALA A 173 -11.94 -22.71 11.96
N GLY A 174 -12.50 -23.01 10.79
CA GLY A 174 -13.93 -22.82 10.53
C GLY A 174 -14.30 -21.35 10.27
N VAL A 175 -15.60 -21.13 10.11
CA VAL A 175 -16.18 -19.78 9.96
C VAL A 175 -17.21 -19.59 11.06
N HIS A 176 -16.97 -18.63 11.96
CA HIS A 176 -17.85 -18.37 13.08
C HIS A 176 -18.66 -17.08 12.88
N PRO A 177 -19.97 -17.08 13.24
CA PRO A 177 -20.80 -15.87 13.19
C PRO A 177 -20.22 -14.70 13.98
N ALA A 178 -19.41 -14.97 15.00
CA ALA A 178 -18.72 -13.96 15.80
C ALA A 178 -17.89 -12.96 14.95
N ALA A 179 -17.36 -13.37 13.80
CA ALA A 179 -16.64 -12.50 12.87
C ALA A 179 -17.43 -11.26 12.42
N PHE A 180 -18.76 -11.29 12.57
CA PHE A 180 -19.68 -10.23 12.15
C PHE A 180 -20.35 -9.50 13.32
N HIS A 181 -20.01 -9.84 14.57
CA HIS A 181 -20.64 -9.27 15.75
C HIS A 181 -19.66 -8.41 16.57
N VAL A 182 -20.16 -7.31 17.10
CA VAL A 182 -19.42 -6.45 18.04
C VAL A 182 -19.67 -6.97 19.46
N HIS A 183 -18.82 -7.89 19.95
CA HIS A 183 -19.07 -8.54 21.23
C HIS A 183 -18.60 -7.78 22.47
N ALA A 184 -17.50 -7.03 22.41
CA ALA A 184 -16.91 -6.50 23.65
C ALA A 184 -16.50 -5.02 23.61
N HIS A 185 -15.98 -4.53 22.50
CA HIS A 185 -15.38 -3.20 22.44
C HIS A 185 -15.68 -2.48 21.12
N PRO A 186 -16.82 -1.80 20.95
CA PRO A 186 -17.11 -1.00 19.75
C PRO A 186 -16.01 -0.01 19.36
N PRO A 187 -15.33 0.68 20.32
CA PRO A 187 -14.22 1.56 19.99
C PRO A 187 -13.03 0.84 19.33
N SER A 188 -12.73 -0.40 19.74
CA SER A 188 -11.65 -1.18 19.13
C SER A 188 -11.97 -1.61 17.70
N VAL A 189 -13.23 -1.97 17.42
CA VAL A 189 -13.70 -2.28 16.04
C VAL A 189 -13.60 -1.04 15.16
N LEU A 190 -14.00 0.13 15.67
CA LEU A 190 -13.92 1.39 14.92
C LEU A 190 -12.46 1.79 14.64
N ARG A 191 -11.58 1.68 15.65
CA ARG A 191 -10.13 1.94 15.49
C ARG A 191 -9.52 0.95 14.49
N GLY A 192 -9.80 -0.34 14.63
CA GLY A 192 -9.36 -1.36 13.68
C GLY A 192 -9.86 -1.11 12.26
N ALA A 193 -11.12 -0.69 12.10
CA ALA A 193 -11.65 -0.32 10.79
C ALA A 193 -10.92 0.88 10.18
N GLY A 194 -10.56 1.88 10.98
CA GLY A 194 -9.71 2.99 10.56
C GLY A 194 -8.34 2.51 10.09
N ASN A 195 -7.65 1.68 10.88
CA ASN A 195 -6.36 1.11 10.51
C ASN A 195 -6.44 0.27 9.22
N VAL A 196 -7.46 -0.58 9.08
CA VAL A 196 -7.68 -1.37 7.85
C VAL A 196 -7.93 -0.46 6.65
N ALA A 197 -8.67 0.65 6.82
CA ALA A 197 -8.84 1.62 5.75
C ALA A 197 -7.50 2.23 5.30
N LEU A 198 -6.58 2.51 6.24
CA LEU A 198 -5.26 3.04 5.94
C LEU A 198 -4.37 2.06 5.16
N LEU A 199 -4.59 0.74 5.26
CA LEU A 199 -3.86 -0.25 4.46
C LEU A 199 -4.07 -0.09 2.94
N PHE A 200 -5.17 0.52 2.51
CA PHE A 200 -5.45 0.78 1.10
C PHE A 200 -4.81 2.07 0.56
N ILE A 201 -4.08 2.85 1.37
CA ILE A 201 -3.62 4.19 0.98
C ILE A 201 -2.71 4.20 -0.26
N CYS A 202 -1.93 3.12 -0.45
CA CYS A 202 -1.06 2.93 -1.62
C CYS A 202 -1.83 2.76 -2.93
N ALA A 203 -3.17 2.58 -2.91
CA ALA A 203 -4.03 2.58 -4.09
C ALA A 203 -3.99 3.92 -4.86
N SER A 204 -3.37 4.96 -4.32
CA SER A 204 -3.09 6.22 -5.03
C SER A 204 -1.92 6.13 -6.02
N LEU A 205 -1.01 5.16 -5.89
CA LEU A 205 0.18 5.02 -6.74
C LEU A 205 -0.13 4.87 -8.23
N PRO A 206 -1.13 4.07 -8.66
CA PRO A 206 -1.49 3.95 -10.08
C PRO A 206 -1.91 5.27 -10.73
N LEU A 207 -2.33 6.28 -9.97
CA LEU A 207 -2.69 7.59 -10.51
C LEU A 207 -1.51 8.28 -11.21
N TYR A 208 -0.26 7.97 -10.80
CA TYR A 208 0.95 8.52 -11.41
C TYR A 208 1.27 7.96 -12.79
N LEU A 209 0.60 6.90 -13.22
CA LEU A 209 0.64 6.36 -14.58
C LEU A 209 -0.52 6.86 -15.45
N GLY A 210 -1.35 7.75 -14.95
CA GLY A 210 -2.60 8.16 -15.60
C GLY A 210 -2.45 8.61 -17.06
N ALA A 211 -1.37 9.32 -17.40
CA ALA A 211 -1.12 9.76 -18.78
C ALA A 211 -0.68 8.62 -19.73
N GLU A 212 -0.16 7.52 -19.18
CA GLU A 212 0.42 6.41 -19.95
C GLU A 212 -0.61 5.30 -20.25
N VAL A 213 -1.76 5.30 -19.57
CA VAL A 213 -2.76 4.23 -19.64
C VAL A 213 -3.62 4.37 -20.90
N ALA A 214 -3.73 3.29 -21.67
CA ALA A 214 -4.65 3.21 -22.78
C ALA A 214 -6.11 3.38 -22.30
N GLY A 215 -6.86 4.31 -22.92
CA GLY A 215 -8.24 4.63 -22.54
C GLY A 215 -8.38 5.73 -21.48
N GLY A 216 -7.26 6.32 -21.01
CA GLY A 216 -7.24 7.53 -20.19
C GLY A 216 -7.97 7.41 -18.85
N GLY A 217 -8.49 8.53 -18.34
CA GLY A 217 -9.07 8.63 -16.99
C GLY A 217 -10.23 7.68 -16.70
N ARG A 218 -11.02 7.28 -17.71
CA ARG A 218 -12.08 6.28 -17.54
C ARG A 218 -11.51 4.93 -17.16
N THR A 219 -10.44 4.50 -17.82
CA THR A 219 -9.74 3.25 -17.54
C THR A 219 -9.07 3.32 -16.16
N VAL A 220 -8.32 4.38 -15.89
CA VAL A 220 -7.60 4.60 -14.62
C VAL A 220 -8.55 4.46 -13.44
N ARG A 221 -9.62 5.25 -13.39
CA ARG A 221 -10.54 5.27 -12.26
C ARG A 221 -11.27 3.93 -12.04
N ARG A 222 -11.68 3.25 -13.13
CA ARG A 222 -12.36 1.94 -13.04
C ARG A 222 -11.42 0.87 -12.53
N THR A 223 -10.18 0.86 -13.01
CA THR A 223 -9.18 -0.12 -12.62
C THR A 223 -8.77 0.04 -11.16
N ILE A 224 -8.57 1.28 -10.68
CA ILE A 224 -8.24 1.51 -9.27
C ILE A 224 -9.37 1.06 -8.34
N VAL A 225 -10.62 1.40 -8.68
CA VAL A 225 -11.79 0.94 -7.90
C VAL A 225 -11.89 -0.58 -7.91
N ALA A 226 -11.69 -1.22 -9.06
CA ALA A 226 -11.71 -2.68 -9.16
C ALA A 226 -10.57 -3.32 -8.35
N ALA A 227 -9.35 -2.76 -8.40
CA ALA A 227 -8.22 -3.26 -7.63
C ALA A 227 -8.47 -3.17 -6.12
N VAL A 228 -8.97 -2.04 -5.63
CA VAL A 228 -9.35 -1.88 -4.21
C VAL A 228 -10.46 -2.85 -3.83
N ALA A 229 -11.51 -2.98 -4.65
CA ALA A 229 -12.61 -3.90 -4.36
C ALA A 229 -12.15 -5.37 -4.32
N VAL A 230 -11.32 -5.80 -5.29
CA VAL A 230 -10.76 -7.16 -5.31
C VAL A 230 -9.89 -7.39 -4.07
N THR A 231 -8.99 -6.46 -3.73
CA THR A 231 -8.15 -6.58 -2.54
C THR A 231 -9.00 -6.63 -1.26
N ALA A 232 -10.01 -5.77 -1.14
CA ALA A 232 -10.92 -5.77 0.02
C ALA A 232 -11.67 -7.10 0.18
N VAL A 233 -12.14 -7.68 -0.93
CA VAL A 233 -12.78 -9.00 -0.91
C VAL A 233 -11.79 -10.09 -0.51
N LEU A 234 -10.58 -10.08 -1.07
CA LEU A 234 -9.56 -11.09 -0.76
C LEU A 234 -9.15 -11.06 0.72
N ILE A 235 -8.86 -9.87 1.28
CA ILE A 235 -8.53 -9.77 2.71
C ILE A 235 -9.72 -10.09 3.61
N PHE A 236 -10.94 -9.75 3.19
CA PHE A 236 -12.16 -10.11 3.92
C PHE A 236 -12.34 -11.64 3.99
N LEU A 237 -12.09 -12.36 2.89
CA LEU A 237 -12.16 -13.81 2.86
C LEU A 237 -11.16 -14.48 3.81
N VAL A 238 -9.99 -13.86 4.04
CA VAL A 238 -9.01 -14.30 5.04
C VAL A 238 -9.42 -13.89 6.45
N ALA A 239 -9.93 -12.67 6.63
CA ALA A 239 -10.32 -12.12 7.92
C ALA A 239 -11.43 -12.92 8.62
N VAL A 240 -12.43 -13.38 7.86
CA VAL A 240 -13.57 -14.09 8.41
C VAL A 240 -13.18 -15.36 9.14
N PRO A 241 -12.42 -16.31 8.56
CA PRO A 241 -11.99 -17.49 9.30
C PRO A 241 -10.90 -17.19 10.35
N MET A 242 -10.03 -16.19 10.14
CA MET A 242 -9.03 -15.79 11.15
C MET A 242 -9.68 -15.31 12.46
N ALA A 243 -10.87 -14.74 12.42
CA ALA A 243 -11.61 -14.34 13.60
C ALA A 243 -11.86 -15.50 14.59
N ALA A 244 -11.91 -16.73 14.11
CA ALA A 244 -12.10 -17.92 14.94
C ALA A 244 -10.89 -18.29 15.81
N LEU A 245 -9.68 -17.82 15.44
CA LEU A 245 -8.44 -18.15 16.14
C LEU A 245 -8.23 -17.39 17.45
N GLY A 246 -9.00 -16.33 17.66
CA GLY A 246 -8.90 -15.50 18.87
C GLY A 246 -7.67 -14.57 18.91
N GLY A 247 -7.81 -13.43 19.61
CA GLY A 247 -6.78 -12.38 19.61
C GLY A 247 -5.44 -12.80 20.21
N SER A 248 -5.44 -13.61 21.27
CA SER A 248 -4.22 -14.02 21.95
C SER A 248 -3.30 -14.92 21.13
N GLN A 249 -3.83 -15.68 20.18
CA GLN A 249 -3.03 -16.56 19.33
C GLN A 249 -2.39 -15.83 18.17
N LEU A 250 -3.08 -14.85 17.58
CA LEU A 250 -2.60 -14.11 16.41
C LEU A 250 -1.66 -12.96 16.77
N ALA A 251 -1.88 -12.34 17.92
CA ALA A 251 -1.19 -11.12 18.33
C ALA A 251 0.31 -11.28 18.62
N PHE A 252 0.73 -12.49 18.97
CA PHE A 252 2.13 -12.79 19.31
C PHE A 252 2.89 -13.46 18.15
N LEU A 253 2.26 -13.59 16.99
CA LEU A 253 2.90 -14.13 15.80
C LEU A 253 3.48 -13.01 14.96
N GLU A 254 4.78 -12.98 14.79
CA GLU A 254 5.47 -12.01 13.92
C GLU A 254 5.14 -12.22 12.44
N ALA A 255 4.99 -13.48 12.02
CA ALA A 255 4.52 -13.87 10.69
C ALA A 255 3.25 -14.75 10.76
N PRO A 256 2.06 -14.17 11.09
CA PRO A 256 0.87 -14.96 11.44
C PRO A 256 0.48 -16.00 10.39
N ALA A 257 0.40 -15.59 9.12
CA ALA A 257 -0.02 -16.50 8.06
C ALA A 257 1.01 -17.61 7.79
N TYR A 258 2.32 -17.31 7.84
CA TYR A 258 3.37 -18.32 7.69
C TYR A 258 3.27 -19.37 8.79
N THR A 259 3.18 -18.93 10.04
CA THR A 259 3.12 -19.81 11.22
C THR A 259 1.88 -20.69 11.20
N LEU A 260 0.69 -20.13 10.87
CA LEU A 260 -0.54 -20.86 10.77
C LEU A 260 -0.50 -21.92 9.65
N VAL A 261 -0.09 -21.50 8.45
CA VAL A 261 -0.02 -22.41 7.30
C VAL A 261 1.02 -23.50 7.52
N LYS A 262 2.14 -23.21 8.14
CA LYS A 262 3.16 -24.20 8.51
C LYS A 262 2.61 -25.24 9.47
N ALA A 263 1.81 -24.81 10.46
CA ALA A 263 1.20 -25.71 11.43
C ALA A 263 0.10 -26.59 10.81
N TYR A 264 -0.63 -26.09 9.82
CA TYR A 264 -1.76 -26.78 9.21
C TYR A 264 -1.37 -27.66 8.00
N GLU A 265 -0.52 -27.15 7.10
CA GLU A 265 -0.24 -27.75 5.78
C GLU A 265 1.26 -28.03 5.57
N GLY A 266 2.12 -27.63 6.52
CA GLY A 266 3.57 -27.88 6.46
C GLY A 266 4.37 -26.82 5.71
N ASP A 267 5.70 -27.07 5.59
CA ASP A 267 6.68 -26.09 5.15
C ASP A 267 6.52 -25.63 3.69
N GLY A 268 6.06 -26.49 2.80
CA GLY A 268 6.01 -26.17 1.37
C GLY A 268 5.04 -25.02 1.05
N LEU A 269 3.80 -25.10 1.54
CA LEU A 269 2.80 -24.07 1.34
C LEU A 269 3.13 -22.80 2.15
N ALA A 270 3.62 -22.95 3.37
CA ALA A 270 4.06 -21.83 4.20
C ALA A 270 5.16 -21.02 3.50
N THR A 271 6.16 -21.70 2.89
CA THR A 271 7.21 -21.08 2.07
C THR A 271 6.62 -20.31 0.89
N ALA A 272 5.65 -20.89 0.18
CA ALA A 272 5.00 -20.21 -0.95
C ALA A 272 4.26 -18.94 -0.51
N ILE A 273 3.55 -18.98 0.62
CA ILE A 273 2.86 -17.80 1.21
C ILE A 273 3.88 -16.73 1.60
N ALA A 274 4.98 -17.10 2.28
CA ALA A 274 6.01 -16.16 2.71
C ALA A 274 6.71 -15.48 1.51
N LEU A 275 7.11 -16.25 0.50
CA LEU A 275 7.70 -15.71 -0.72
C LEU A 275 6.73 -14.85 -1.52
N GLY A 276 5.46 -15.24 -1.59
CA GLY A 276 4.40 -14.46 -2.21
C GLY A 276 4.16 -13.13 -1.49
N ALA A 277 4.17 -13.13 -0.15
CA ALA A 277 4.06 -11.91 0.65
C ALA A 277 5.28 -10.99 0.46
N ALA A 278 6.50 -11.55 0.45
CA ALA A 278 7.72 -10.80 0.15
C ALA A 278 7.70 -10.20 -1.26
N ALA A 279 7.25 -10.96 -2.26
CA ALA A 279 7.08 -10.46 -3.63
C ALA A 279 6.02 -9.34 -3.70
N SER A 280 4.95 -9.42 -2.90
CA SER A 280 3.94 -8.35 -2.79
C SER A 280 4.54 -7.05 -2.29
N VAL A 281 5.36 -7.10 -1.23
CA VAL A 281 6.12 -5.95 -0.72
C VAL A 281 7.06 -5.40 -1.79
N GLY A 282 7.77 -6.27 -2.50
CA GLY A 282 8.65 -5.89 -3.62
C GLY A 282 7.91 -5.14 -4.73
N VAL A 283 6.68 -5.52 -5.06
CA VAL A 283 5.83 -4.79 -6.03
C VAL A 283 5.52 -3.37 -5.56
N VAL A 284 5.27 -3.17 -4.27
CA VAL A 284 5.01 -1.83 -3.73
C VAL A 284 6.26 -0.94 -3.89
N ILE A 285 7.46 -1.45 -3.57
CA ILE A 285 8.73 -0.72 -3.76
C ILE A 285 8.91 -0.31 -5.23
N VAL A 286 8.65 -1.23 -6.17
CA VAL A 286 8.70 -0.94 -7.61
C VAL A 286 7.71 0.16 -7.99
N ALA A 287 6.49 0.08 -7.48
CA ALA A 287 5.43 1.05 -7.77
C ALA A 287 5.77 2.46 -7.26
N GLU A 288 6.34 2.55 -6.07
CA GLU A 288 6.80 3.80 -5.46
C GLU A 288 7.94 4.41 -6.27
N PHE A 289 8.93 3.61 -6.66
CA PHE A 289 10.02 4.07 -7.50
C PHE A 289 9.51 4.64 -8.83
N ILE A 290 8.59 3.94 -9.50
CA ILE A 290 7.97 4.39 -10.74
C ILE A 290 7.18 5.69 -10.50
N ALA A 291 6.34 5.75 -9.48
CA ALA A 291 5.52 6.92 -9.16
C ALA A 291 6.37 8.17 -8.87
N LEU A 292 7.47 8.04 -8.12
CA LEU A 292 8.42 9.11 -7.86
C LEU A 292 9.05 9.65 -9.15
N THR A 293 9.44 8.77 -10.07
CA THR A 293 10.02 9.19 -11.36
C THR A 293 9.02 9.97 -12.21
N ARG A 294 7.74 9.55 -12.22
CA ARG A 294 6.65 10.20 -12.94
C ARG A 294 6.31 11.56 -12.33
N LEU A 295 6.24 11.61 -11.01
CA LEU A 295 6.01 12.87 -10.30
C LEU A 295 7.13 13.88 -10.57
N ALA A 296 8.40 13.48 -10.48
CA ALA A 296 9.53 14.34 -10.78
C ALA A 296 9.46 14.90 -12.20
N ARG A 297 9.09 14.08 -13.20
CA ARG A 297 8.83 14.56 -14.57
C ARG A 297 7.73 15.61 -14.62
N ALA A 298 6.60 15.32 -13.99
CA ALA A 298 5.43 16.21 -14.02
C ALA A 298 5.68 17.55 -13.31
N MET A 299 6.42 17.51 -12.20
CA MET A 299 6.66 18.68 -11.35
C MET A 299 7.81 19.55 -11.84
N LEU A 300 8.91 18.93 -12.28
CA LEU A 300 10.17 19.60 -12.61
C LEU A 300 10.45 19.67 -14.11
N GLY A 301 9.67 18.97 -14.94
CA GLY A 301 9.89 18.90 -16.40
C GLY A 301 11.14 18.09 -16.79
N VAL A 302 11.76 17.37 -15.84
CA VAL A 302 12.96 16.57 -16.13
C VAL A 302 12.60 15.28 -16.87
N PRO A 303 13.49 14.75 -17.74
CA PRO A 303 13.27 13.45 -18.38
C PRO A 303 13.15 12.34 -17.34
N VAL A 304 12.19 11.39 -17.55
CA VAL A 304 11.94 10.25 -16.62
C VAL A 304 13.22 9.46 -16.34
N ARG A 305 14.05 9.24 -17.37
CA ARG A 305 15.33 8.52 -17.21
C ARG A 305 16.31 9.26 -16.29
N LEU A 306 16.37 10.59 -16.36
CA LEU A 306 17.22 11.38 -15.47
C LEU A 306 16.70 11.33 -14.05
N ALA A 307 15.39 11.58 -13.85
CA ALA A 307 14.74 11.46 -12.55
C ALA A 307 14.96 10.06 -11.94
N GLY A 308 14.76 9.02 -12.74
CA GLY A 308 14.97 7.64 -12.31
C GLY A 308 16.40 7.34 -11.87
N ARG A 309 17.43 7.86 -12.60
CA ARG A 309 18.83 7.68 -12.20
C ARG A 309 19.14 8.39 -10.87
N VAL A 310 18.64 9.62 -10.69
CA VAL A 310 18.85 10.37 -9.44
C VAL A 310 18.19 9.63 -8.27
N ILE A 311 16.92 9.21 -8.43
CA ILE A 311 16.20 8.47 -7.40
C ILE A 311 16.90 7.13 -7.12
N ALA A 312 17.40 6.41 -8.14
CA ALA A 312 18.14 5.16 -7.98
C ALA A 312 19.40 5.34 -7.13
N VAL A 313 20.21 6.36 -7.45
CA VAL A 313 21.43 6.66 -6.69
C VAL A 313 21.11 6.99 -5.24
N LEU A 314 20.11 7.85 -5.01
CA LEU A 314 19.69 8.20 -3.66
C LEU A 314 19.08 7.00 -2.90
N PHE A 315 18.29 6.16 -3.55
CA PHE A 315 17.71 4.96 -2.96
C PHE A 315 18.79 3.97 -2.52
N VAL A 316 19.76 3.69 -3.39
CA VAL A 316 20.89 2.81 -3.05
C VAL A 316 21.73 3.42 -1.94
N ALA A 317 22.04 4.73 -2.01
CA ALA A 317 22.83 5.42 -0.99
C ALA A 317 22.15 5.40 0.40
N THR A 318 20.83 5.64 0.46
CA THR A 318 20.08 5.58 1.72
C THR A 318 19.97 4.15 2.26
N SER A 319 19.84 3.15 1.39
CA SER A 319 19.86 1.74 1.78
C SER A 319 21.23 1.28 2.28
N ILE A 320 22.32 1.84 1.75
CA ILE A 320 23.67 1.62 2.31
C ILE A 320 23.82 2.33 3.67
N ALA A 321 23.34 3.55 3.78
CA ALA A 321 23.39 4.29 5.04
C ALA A 321 22.61 3.59 6.17
N SER A 322 21.51 2.90 5.86
CA SER A 322 20.73 2.14 6.84
C SER A 322 21.49 0.94 7.43
N LEU A 323 22.59 0.48 6.80
CA LEU A 323 23.43 -0.59 7.34
C LEU A 323 24.16 -0.21 8.63
N VAL A 324 24.33 1.08 8.92
CA VAL A 324 24.98 1.55 10.16
C VAL A 324 24.17 1.11 11.40
N ASP A 325 22.85 1.26 11.33
CA ASP A 325 21.93 0.83 12.35
C ASP A 325 20.55 0.60 11.70
N PRO A 326 20.27 -0.62 11.21
CA PRO A 326 19.05 -0.90 10.47
C PRO A 326 17.76 -0.65 11.28
N GLU A 327 17.79 -0.94 12.59
CA GLU A 327 16.63 -0.77 13.48
C GLU A 327 16.28 0.70 13.66
N LYS A 328 17.28 1.55 13.92
CA LYS A 328 17.06 3.01 13.99
C LYS A 328 16.69 3.59 12.63
N ALA A 329 17.35 3.15 11.54
CA ALA A 329 17.02 3.61 10.20
C ALA A 329 15.56 3.30 9.84
N TYR A 330 15.08 2.12 10.22
CA TYR A 330 13.70 1.70 10.09
C TYR A 330 12.74 2.65 10.84
N SER A 331 12.94 2.86 12.13
CA SER A 331 12.06 3.70 12.95
C SER A 331 12.10 5.19 12.55
N TYR A 332 13.29 5.71 12.24
CA TYR A 332 13.46 7.11 11.84
C TYR A 332 12.91 7.43 10.43
N ALA A 333 12.86 6.45 9.53
CA ALA A 333 12.30 6.65 8.20
C ALA A 333 10.76 6.51 8.20
N LEU A 334 10.20 5.55 8.95
CA LEU A 334 8.77 5.24 8.93
C LEU A 334 7.91 6.41 9.38
N THR A 335 8.18 6.93 10.58
CA THR A 335 7.33 7.97 11.18
C THR A 335 7.22 9.24 10.32
N PRO A 336 8.33 9.91 9.91
CA PRO A 336 8.21 11.10 9.08
C PRO A 336 7.63 10.81 7.70
N SER A 337 7.86 9.60 7.16
CA SER A 337 7.26 9.15 5.91
C SER A 337 5.73 9.10 6.02
N LEU A 338 5.19 8.41 7.03
CA LEU A 338 3.76 8.28 7.24
C LEU A 338 3.08 9.62 7.58
N VAL A 339 3.72 10.46 8.40
CA VAL A 339 3.22 11.83 8.67
C VAL A 339 3.08 12.61 7.37
N ALA A 340 4.13 12.63 6.54
CA ALA A 340 4.09 13.31 5.26
C ALA A 340 3.05 12.70 4.30
N LEU A 341 2.88 11.37 4.32
CA LEU A 341 1.86 10.69 3.53
C LEU A 341 0.46 11.19 3.90
N TYR A 342 0.10 11.13 5.18
CA TYR A 342 -1.24 11.54 5.60
C TYR A 342 -1.49 13.05 5.43
N VAL A 343 -0.47 13.89 5.63
CA VAL A 343 -0.56 15.32 5.31
C VAL A 343 -0.81 15.52 3.81
N SER A 344 -0.09 14.81 2.94
CA SER A 344 -0.30 14.92 1.50
C SER A 344 -1.72 14.50 1.09
N GLN A 345 -2.24 13.42 1.66
CA GLN A 345 -3.61 12.97 1.40
C GLN A 345 -4.65 13.99 1.90
N ALA A 346 -4.47 14.51 3.12
CA ALA A 346 -5.35 15.53 3.67
C ALA A 346 -5.43 16.78 2.76
N ILE A 347 -4.31 17.25 2.22
CA ILE A 347 -4.27 18.36 1.26
C ILE A 347 -5.17 18.06 0.05
N VAL A 348 -5.06 16.87 -0.56
CA VAL A 348 -5.87 16.48 -1.73
C VAL A 348 -7.36 16.55 -1.42
N PHE A 349 -7.77 16.07 -0.24
CA PHE A 349 -9.18 16.05 0.15
C PHE A 349 -9.70 17.45 0.51
N LEU A 350 -8.90 18.25 1.21
CA LEU A 350 -9.28 19.61 1.62
C LEU A 350 -9.42 20.57 0.44
N VAL A 351 -8.63 20.42 -0.63
CA VAL A 351 -8.75 21.29 -1.82
C VAL A 351 -9.82 20.80 -2.81
N TYR A 352 -10.40 19.61 -2.61
CA TYR A 352 -11.43 19.08 -3.52
C TYR A 352 -12.63 20.01 -3.73
N PRO A 353 -13.19 20.70 -2.72
CA PRO A 353 -14.28 21.66 -2.93
C PRO A 353 -13.92 22.80 -3.89
N MET A 354 -12.65 23.22 -3.94
CA MET A 354 -12.20 24.25 -4.88
C MET A 354 -12.25 23.74 -6.32
N PHE A 355 -11.92 22.46 -6.54
CA PHE A 355 -12.02 21.82 -7.85
C PHE A 355 -13.46 21.72 -8.34
N ARG A 356 -14.38 21.33 -7.45
CA ARG A 356 -15.79 21.12 -7.84
C ARG A 356 -16.61 22.41 -7.90
N GLY A 357 -16.19 23.46 -7.20
CA GLY A 357 -16.91 24.71 -7.06
C GLY A 357 -18.22 24.55 -6.26
N ARG A 358 -19.05 23.54 -6.58
CA ARG A 358 -20.29 23.20 -5.86
C ARG A 358 -20.38 21.71 -5.62
N PRO A 359 -19.74 21.19 -4.57
CA PRO A 359 -19.83 19.77 -4.20
C PRO A 359 -21.25 19.37 -3.79
N THR A 360 -21.67 18.17 -4.14
CA THR A 360 -22.90 17.56 -3.66
C THR A 360 -22.80 17.21 -2.18
N ARG A 361 -23.93 16.91 -1.52
CA ARG A 361 -23.92 16.45 -0.11
C ARG A 361 -23.05 15.22 0.10
N LEU A 362 -23.11 14.24 -0.81
CA LEU A 362 -22.28 13.03 -0.76
C LEU A 362 -20.79 13.37 -0.89
N GLU A 363 -20.43 14.28 -1.78
CA GLU A 363 -19.03 14.72 -1.94
C GLU A 363 -18.53 15.46 -0.70
N TRP A 364 -19.37 16.26 -0.02
CA TRP A 364 -19.01 16.85 1.27
C TRP A 364 -18.79 15.81 2.37
N VAL A 365 -19.66 14.80 2.46
CA VAL A 365 -19.46 13.68 3.38
C VAL A 365 -18.15 12.97 3.08
N ALA A 366 -17.85 12.75 1.80
CA ALA A 366 -16.60 12.11 1.40
C ALA A 366 -15.37 12.96 1.76
N VAL A 367 -15.42 14.29 1.58
CA VAL A 367 -14.33 15.20 2.00
C VAL A 367 -14.09 15.11 3.50
N VAL A 368 -15.13 15.20 4.29
CA VAL A 368 -15.04 15.13 5.77
C VAL A 368 -14.51 13.76 6.21
N ALA A 369 -15.07 12.67 5.68
CA ALA A 369 -14.66 11.31 6.05
C ALA A 369 -13.22 11.00 5.61
N ALA A 370 -12.82 11.37 4.37
CA ALA A 370 -11.47 11.14 3.87
C ALA A 370 -10.43 12.00 4.62
N THR A 371 -10.74 13.26 4.93
CA THR A 371 -9.87 14.12 5.74
C THR A 371 -9.78 13.61 7.18
N GLY A 372 -10.91 13.16 7.75
CA GLY A 372 -10.95 12.52 9.07
C GLY A 372 -10.11 11.24 9.11
N LEU A 373 -10.13 10.41 8.05
CA LEU A 373 -9.28 9.23 7.95
C LEU A 373 -7.79 9.59 7.87
N ALA A 374 -7.42 10.63 7.14
CA ALA A 374 -6.03 11.10 7.09
C ALA A 374 -5.58 11.68 8.46
N ALA A 375 -6.45 12.41 9.16
CA ALA A 375 -6.18 12.90 10.51
C ALA A 375 -6.07 11.75 11.53
N PHE A 376 -6.90 10.72 11.41
CA PHE A 376 -6.79 9.50 12.21
C PHE A 376 -5.45 8.80 11.97
N GLY A 377 -4.99 8.69 10.71
CA GLY A 377 -3.67 8.14 10.40
C GLY A 377 -2.53 8.94 11.05
N LEU A 378 -2.62 10.28 11.06
CA LEU A 378 -1.66 11.12 11.78
C LEU A 378 -1.68 10.86 13.30
N GLU A 379 -2.87 10.75 13.89
CA GLU A 379 -3.02 10.42 15.32
C GLU A 379 -2.37 9.08 15.64
N VAL A 380 -2.64 8.04 14.85
CA VAL A 380 -2.07 6.71 15.06
C VAL A 380 -0.54 6.75 15.03
N VAL A 381 0.05 7.41 14.03
CA VAL A 381 1.52 7.49 13.90
C VAL A 381 2.16 8.26 15.05
N ILE A 382 1.55 9.37 15.48
CA ILE A 382 2.09 10.20 16.55
C ILE A 382 1.92 9.51 17.91
N SER A 383 0.80 8.82 18.14
CA SER A 383 0.50 8.17 19.43
C SER A 383 1.29 6.87 19.65
N GLN A 384 1.77 6.23 18.59
CA GLN A 384 2.56 4.99 18.66
C GLN A 384 4.06 5.24 18.83
N GLN A 385 4.52 6.51 18.82
CA GLN A 385 5.92 6.78 19.13
C GLN A 385 6.23 6.36 20.56
N PRO A 386 7.21 5.48 20.81
CA PRO A 386 7.76 5.34 22.14
C PRO A 386 8.33 6.71 22.52
N TYR A 387 7.84 7.28 23.61
CA TYR A 387 8.45 8.48 24.20
C TYR A 387 9.92 8.14 24.45
N THR A 388 10.82 8.69 23.65
CA THR A 388 12.28 8.62 23.82
C THR A 388 12.69 9.31 25.10
#